data_11d5c8169959b18a0cd3d0702b359de5
#
_entry.id   11d5c8169959b18a0cd3d0702b359de5
#
_cell.length_a   1.000
_cell.length_b   1.000
_cell.length_c   1.000
_cell.angle_alpha   90.00
_cell.angle_beta   90.00
_cell.angle_gamma   90.00
#
_symmetry.space_group_name_H-M   'P 1'
#
loop_
_entity.id
_entity.type
_entity.pdbx_description
1 polymer ?
#
loop_
_entity_poly.entity_id
_entity_poly.type
_entity_poly.pdbx_seq_one_letter_code
_entity_poly.pdbx_strand_id
1 'polypeptide(L)'
;MKILVLHGPNLNFLGSREPSLYGDLTLEQINRSLADLAAELGAAVECRQSNCEGQLIDHLQDAAREMNAVVFNPGAYTHYSYALRDAVAALGIPVIEVHLTNIYAREAFRRYSVIAPAAAGQISGLGLTGYLL
;
A
#
# COMPACT_ATOMS: atom_id res chain seq x y z
N MET A 1 -4.02 -9.76 -16.08
CA MET A 1 -4.26 -8.72 -15.08
C MET A 1 -2.92 -8.16 -14.63
N LYS A 2 -2.77 -6.83 -14.59
CA LYS A 2 -1.56 -6.15 -14.15
C LYS A 2 -1.88 -5.27 -12.93
N ILE A 3 -1.14 -5.44 -11.84
CA ILE A 3 -1.41 -4.82 -10.54
C ILE A 3 -0.21 -3.99 -10.12
N LEU A 4 -0.43 -2.74 -9.74
CA LEU A 4 0.56 -1.94 -9.03
C LEU A 4 0.46 -2.22 -7.54
N VAL A 5 1.59 -2.53 -6.89
CA VAL A 5 1.72 -2.46 -5.44
C VAL A 5 2.55 -1.22 -5.10
N LEU A 6 1.93 -0.27 -4.45
CA LEU A 6 2.53 1.03 -4.15
C LEU A 6 2.77 1.15 -2.64
N HIS A 7 4.04 1.34 -2.30
CA HIS A 7 4.50 1.46 -0.92
C HIS A 7 4.83 2.92 -0.59
N GLY A 8 4.26 3.41 0.48
CA GLY A 8 4.46 4.76 0.99
C GLY A 8 5.72 4.97 1.83
N PRO A 9 5.77 6.07 2.59
CA PRO A 9 6.97 6.50 3.30
C PRO A 9 7.40 5.50 4.37
N ASN A 10 8.71 5.41 4.53
CA ASN A 10 9.41 4.59 5.53
C ASN A 10 9.30 3.07 5.33
N LEU A 11 8.55 2.58 4.34
CA LEU A 11 8.45 1.15 4.07
C LEU A 11 9.77 0.57 3.52
N ASN A 12 10.62 1.41 2.94
CA ASN A 12 11.98 1.04 2.56
C ASN A 12 12.88 0.71 3.78
N PHE A 13 12.50 1.15 4.99
CA PHE A 13 13.21 0.84 6.23
C PHE A 13 12.70 -0.42 6.96
N LEU A 14 11.73 -1.12 6.42
CA LEU A 14 11.30 -2.40 6.99
C LEU A 14 12.49 -3.35 7.18
N GLY A 15 12.49 -4.11 8.28
CA GLY A 15 13.61 -4.96 8.70
C GLY A 15 14.53 -4.31 9.71
N SER A 16 14.72 -2.99 9.67
CA SER A 16 15.46 -2.19 10.67
C SER A 16 14.57 -1.19 11.41
N ARG A 17 13.30 -1.05 11.02
CA ARG A 17 12.33 -0.15 11.63
C ARG A 17 11.48 -0.88 12.66
N GLU A 18 11.54 -0.44 13.93
CA GLU A 18 10.67 -0.90 15.02
C GLU A 18 10.37 -2.42 14.96
N PRO A 19 11.39 -3.31 15.16
CA PRO A 19 11.21 -4.77 15.02
C PRO A 19 10.10 -5.36 15.89
N SER A 20 9.84 -4.75 17.07
CA SER A 20 8.76 -5.16 17.97
C SER A 20 7.37 -4.98 17.36
N LEU A 21 7.21 -4.09 16.38
CA LEU A 21 5.94 -3.77 15.73
C LEU A 21 5.82 -4.40 14.34
N TYR A 22 6.90 -4.36 13.54
CA TYR A 22 6.92 -4.82 12.15
C TYR A 22 7.66 -6.14 11.95
N GLY A 23 8.36 -6.65 12.99
CA GLY A 23 9.24 -7.80 12.87
C GLY A 23 10.51 -7.48 12.07
N ASP A 24 11.13 -8.50 11.52
CA ASP A 24 12.32 -8.43 10.67
C ASP A 24 12.01 -8.50 9.17
N LEU A 25 10.75 -8.49 8.79
CA LEU A 25 10.26 -8.50 7.41
C LEU A 25 10.78 -7.27 6.66
N THR A 26 11.39 -7.50 5.49
CA THR A 26 11.88 -6.42 4.63
C THR A 26 10.91 -6.14 3.48
N LEU A 27 11.00 -4.94 2.89
CA LEU A 27 10.19 -4.61 1.71
C LEU A 27 10.52 -5.53 0.52
N GLU A 28 11.79 -5.90 0.37
CA GLU A 28 12.22 -6.84 -0.67
C GLU A 28 11.54 -8.21 -0.52
N GLN A 29 11.42 -8.71 0.70
CA GLN A 29 10.71 -9.97 0.97
C GLN A 29 9.22 -9.87 0.66
N ILE A 30 8.58 -8.74 0.97
CA ILE A 30 7.19 -8.47 0.59
C ILE A 30 7.05 -8.52 -0.93
N ASN A 31 7.90 -7.78 -1.64
CA ASN A 31 7.85 -7.71 -3.10
C ASN A 31 8.07 -9.09 -3.75
N ARG A 32 8.99 -9.88 -3.21
CA ARG A 32 9.23 -11.25 -3.70
C ARG A 32 8.02 -12.15 -3.51
N SER A 33 7.41 -12.12 -2.33
CA SER A 33 6.20 -12.91 -2.04
C SER A 33 5.03 -12.53 -2.94
N LEU A 34 4.89 -11.24 -3.24
CA LEU A 34 3.87 -10.74 -4.18
C LEU A 34 4.13 -11.22 -5.61
N ALA A 35 5.39 -11.21 -6.05
CA ALA A 35 5.77 -11.69 -7.38
C ALA A 35 5.49 -13.20 -7.52
N ASP A 36 5.82 -13.98 -6.50
CA ASP A 36 5.57 -15.43 -6.47
C ASP A 36 4.06 -15.72 -6.56
N LEU A 37 3.26 -15.06 -5.74
CA LEU A 37 1.81 -15.23 -5.78
C LEU A 37 1.21 -14.77 -7.13
N ALA A 38 1.68 -13.67 -7.67
CA ALA A 38 1.20 -13.19 -8.97
C ALA A 38 1.48 -14.21 -10.07
N ALA A 39 2.67 -14.83 -10.06
CA ALA A 39 3.01 -15.89 -11.00
C ALA A 39 2.07 -17.11 -10.88
N GLU A 40 1.79 -17.54 -9.65
CA GLU A 40 0.84 -18.63 -9.39
C GLU A 40 -0.58 -18.33 -9.92
N LEU A 41 -1.01 -17.07 -9.81
CA LEU A 41 -2.34 -16.63 -10.23
C LEU A 41 -2.41 -16.22 -11.71
N GLY A 42 -1.31 -16.29 -12.45
CA GLY A 42 -1.25 -15.86 -13.85
C GLY A 42 -1.41 -14.34 -14.01
N ALA A 43 -1.03 -13.56 -13.00
CA ALA A 43 -1.07 -12.11 -13.01
C ALA A 43 0.35 -11.53 -13.11
N ALA A 44 0.45 -10.24 -13.43
CA ALA A 44 1.69 -9.47 -13.34
C ALA A 44 1.59 -8.45 -12.22
N VAL A 45 2.64 -8.30 -11.44
CA VAL A 45 2.73 -7.32 -10.38
C VAL A 45 3.95 -6.41 -10.60
N GLU A 46 3.75 -5.13 -10.37
CA GLU A 46 4.81 -4.12 -10.34
C GLU A 46 4.80 -3.46 -8.97
N CYS A 47 5.97 -3.44 -8.31
CA CYS A 47 6.12 -2.83 -6.99
C CYS A 47 6.89 -1.51 -7.12
N ARG A 48 6.38 -0.44 -6.53
CA ARG A 48 7.04 0.87 -6.43
C ARG A 48 6.99 1.36 -5.00
N GLN A 49 7.98 2.14 -4.60
CA GLN A 49 8.05 2.75 -3.27
C GLN A 49 8.50 4.21 -3.39
N SER A 50 7.90 5.08 -2.59
CA SER A 50 8.36 6.46 -2.45
C SER A 50 8.05 7.02 -1.06
N ASN A 51 8.95 7.88 -0.58
CA ASN A 51 8.72 8.71 0.60
C ASN A 51 8.01 10.03 0.25
N CYS A 52 7.95 10.38 -1.04
CA CYS A 52 7.43 11.66 -1.49
C CYS A 52 5.94 11.53 -1.86
N GLU A 53 5.10 12.34 -1.23
CA GLU A 53 3.66 12.38 -1.51
C GLU A 53 3.37 12.64 -2.99
N GLY A 54 4.06 13.60 -3.60
CA GLY A 54 3.89 13.92 -5.03
C GLY A 54 4.26 12.76 -5.95
N GLN A 55 5.34 12.03 -5.64
CA GLN A 55 5.70 10.84 -6.43
C GLN A 55 4.66 9.72 -6.29
N LEU A 56 4.09 9.55 -5.12
CA LEU A 56 3.01 8.58 -4.93
C LEU A 56 1.79 8.95 -5.77
N ILE A 57 1.45 10.23 -5.85
CA ILE A 57 0.38 10.72 -6.73
C ILE A 57 0.71 10.43 -8.19
N ASP A 58 1.92 10.71 -8.63
CA ASP A 58 2.36 10.46 -10.02
C ASP A 58 2.25 8.96 -10.35
N HIS A 59 2.67 8.08 -9.44
CA HIS A 59 2.54 6.63 -9.62
C HIS A 59 1.08 6.18 -9.72
N LEU A 60 0.18 6.76 -8.94
CA LEU A 60 -1.26 6.47 -9.02
C LEU A 60 -1.82 6.92 -10.37
N GLN A 61 -1.45 8.10 -10.85
CA GLN A 61 -1.89 8.61 -12.16
C GLN A 61 -1.38 7.75 -13.31
N ASP A 62 -0.13 7.26 -13.24
CA ASP A 62 0.41 6.32 -14.22
C ASP A 62 -0.36 4.99 -14.19
N ALA A 63 -0.69 4.50 -12.99
CA ALA A 63 -1.44 3.26 -12.83
C ALA A 63 -2.81 3.30 -13.52
N ALA A 64 -3.48 4.46 -13.54
CA ALA A 64 -4.76 4.62 -14.20
C ALA A 64 -4.71 4.28 -15.69
N ARG A 65 -3.54 4.42 -16.33
CA ARG A 65 -3.33 4.13 -17.76
C ARG A 65 -2.80 2.72 -18.02
N GLU A 66 -2.05 2.18 -17.09
CA GLU A 66 -1.20 1.00 -17.33
C GLU A 66 -1.64 -0.24 -16.54
N MET A 67 -2.42 -0.07 -15.48
CA MET A 67 -2.75 -1.12 -14.52
C MET A 67 -4.24 -1.43 -14.49
N ASN A 68 -4.58 -2.60 -13.98
CA ASN A 68 -5.97 -3.01 -13.77
C ASN A 68 -6.44 -2.75 -12.32
N ALA A 69 -5.52 -2.68 -11.37
CA ALA A 69 -5.81 -2.43 -9.97
C ALA A 69 -4.56 -1.92 -9.23
N VAL A 70 -4.77 -1.35 -8.05
CA VAL A 70 -3.68 -0.91 -7.15
C VAL A 70 -3.88 -1.49 -5.76
N VAL A 71 -2.80 -2.03 -5.19
CA VAL A 71 -2.67 -2.30 -3.76
C VAL A 71 -1.80 -1.19 -3.18
N PHE A 72 -2.34 -0.39 -2.27
CA PHE A 72 -1.69 0.82 -1.79
C PHE A 72 -1.52 0.81 -0.28
N ASN A 73 -0.27 0.87 0.17
CA ASN A 73 0.06 1.16 1.56
C ASN A 73 0.57 2.61 1.65
N PRO A 74 -0.28 3.57 2.02
CA PRO A 74 0.11 4.99 2.08
C PRO A 74 1.05 5.32 3.24
N GLY A 75 1.29 4.37 4.16
CA GLY A 75 1.98 4.66 5.40
C GLY A 75 1.22 5.70 6.23
N ALA A 76 1.95 6.58 6.91
CA ALA A 76 1.34 7.62 7.75
C ALA A 76 0.55 8.66 6.94
N TYR A 77 0.78 8.80 5.65
CA TYR A 77 -0.04 9.70 4.82
C TYR A 77 -1.53 9.31 4.82
N THR A 78 -1.86 8.07 5.14
CA THR A 78 -3.26 7.62 5.21
C THR A 78 -4.08 8.44 6.21
N HIS A 79 -3.42 9.01 7.23
CA HIS A 79 -4.12 9.72 8.31
C HIS A 79 -4.44 11.18 7.98
N TYR A 80 -3.79 11.77 6.96
CA TYR A 80 -3.95 13.20 6.70
C TYR A 80 -3.75 13.66 5.25
N SER A 81 -3.33 12.81 4.32
CA SER A 81 -3.09 13.24 2.94
C SER A 81 -4.39 13.30 2.15
N TYR A 82 -5.01 14.46 2.12
CA TYR A 82 -6.16 14.69 1.24
C TYR A 82 -5.78 14.67 -0.23
N ALA A 83 -4.54 15.04 -0.57
CA ALA A 83 -4.06 14.97 -1.94
C ALA A 83 -4.00 13.53 -2.47
N LEU A 84 -3.54 12.57 -1.66
CA LEU A 84 -3.58 11.15 -2.00
C LEU A 84 -5.01 10.60 -2.04
N ARG A 85 -5.86 11.03 -1.12
CA ARG A 85 -7.30 10.71 -1.17
C ARG A 85 -7.91 11.10 -2.50
N ASP A 86 -7.67 12.33 -2.95
CA ASP A 86 -8.20 12.83 -4.21
C ASP A 86 -7.63 12.07 -5.41
N ALA A 87 -6.33 11.73 -5.37
CA ALA A 87 -5.71 10.91 -6.41
C ALA A 87 -6.38 9.53 -6.51
N VAL A 88 -6.60 8.86 -5.37
CA VAL A 88 -7.29 7.55 -5.33
C VAL A 88 -8.72 7.68 -5.86
N ALA A 89 -9.47 8.71 -5.44
CA ALA A 89 -10.84 8.94 -5.88
C ALA A 89 -10.94 9.19 -7.40
N ALA A 90 -9.90 9.74 -8.01
CA ALA A 90 -9.87 10.04 -9.43
C ALA A 90 -9.54 8.83 -10.31
N LEU A 91 -9.05 7.72 -9.71
CA LEU A 91 -8.70 6.53 -10.48
C LEU A 91 -9.96 5.78 -10.95
N GLY A 92 -9.99 5.40 -12.21
CA GLY A 92 -11.03 4.54 -12.77
C GLY A 92 -10.81 3.04 -12.54
N ILE A 93 -9.83 2.68 -11.70
CA ILE A 93 -9.49 1.29 -11.36
C ILE A 93 -9.57 1.10 -9.85
N PRO A 94 -9.85 -0.12 -9.36
CA PRO A 94 -9.96 -0.36 -7.92
C PRO A 94 -8.64 -0.18 -7.20
N VAL A 95 -8.70 0.44 -6.02
CA VAL A 95 -7.59 0.59 -5.08
C VAL A 95 -7.96 -0.11 -3.78
N ILE A 96 -7.09 -1.00 -3.32
CA ILE A 96 -7.20 -1.60 -1.98
C ILE A 96 -6.11 -0.98 -1.10
N GLU A 97 -6.54 -0.28 -0.04
CA GLU A 97 -5.62 0.23 0.97
C GLU A 97 -5.18 -0.90 1.89
N VAL A 98 -3.87 -0.99 2.16
CA VAL A 98 -3.30 -2.05 3.00
C VAL A 98 -2.39 -1.44 4.07
N HIS A 99 -2.43 -1.99 5.28
CA HIS A 99 -1.50 -1.70 6.37
C HIS A 99 -1.01 -2.99 6.99
N LEU A 100 0.30 -3.08 7.27
CA LEU A 100 0.91 -4.24 7.93
C LEU A 100 0.41 -4.39 9.37
N THR A 101 0.31 -3.28 10.09
CA THR A 101 -0.12 -3.26 11.49
C THR A 101 -1.62 -3.04 11.62
N ASN A 102 -2.19 -3.45 12.76
CA ASN A 102 -3.53 -3.03 13.11
C ASN A 102 -3.49 -1.56 13.57
N ILE A 103 -3.85 -0.65 12.67
CA ILE A 103 -3.82 0.80 12.94
C ILE A 103 -4.75 1.21 14.08
N TYR A 104 -5.77 0.43 14.37
CA TYR A 104 -6.73 0.69 15.46
C TYR A 104 -6.18 0.32 16.84
N ALA A 105 -5.09 -0.45 16.91
CA ALA A 105 -4.43 -0.86 18.15
C ALA A 105 -3.21 0.00 18.48
N ARG A 106 -2.99 1.09 17.79
CA ARG A 106 -1.86 2.01 17.94
C ARG A 106 -2.32 3.36 18.50
N GLU A 107 -1.56 4.43 18.26
CA GLU A 107 -1.90 5.78 18.73
C GLU A 107 -3.26 6.22 18.13
N ALA A 108 -3.99 7.05 18.87
CA ALA A 108 -5.35 7.45 18.52
C ALA A 108 -5.45 8.08 17.10
N PHE A 109 -4.43 8.85 16.68
CA PHE A 109 -4.45 9.49 15.35
C PHE A 109 -4.37 8.49 14.21
N ARG A 110 -3.89 7.25 14.44
CA ARG A 110 -3.80 6.18 13.43
C ARG A 110 -5.12 5.47 13.17
N ARG A 111 -6.12 5.69 14.01
CA ARG A 111 -7.46 5.07 13.86
C ARG A 111 -8.27 5.63 12.71
N TYR A 112 -7.80 6.72 12.10
CA TYR A 112 -8.51 7.41 11.04
C TYR A 112 -7.73 7.32 9.74
N SER A 113 -8.39 6.85 8.67
CA SER A 113 -7.87 6.88 7.31
C SER A 113 -8.71 7.83 6.47
N VAL A 114 -8.07 8.82 5.85
CA VAL A 114 -8.73 9.68 4.86
C VAL A 114 -8.75 9.01 3.48
N ILE A 115 -7.95 7.98 3.28
CA ILE A 115 -7.83 7.23 2.02
C ILE A 115 -8.94 6.17 1.91
N ALA A 116 -9.24 5.46 2.98
CA ALA A 116 -10.18 4.34 2.98
C ALA A 116 -11.53 4.66 2.37
N PRO A 117 -12.16 5.83 2.63
CA PRO A 117 -13.44 6.16 2.00
C PRO A 117 -13.38 6.31 0.48
N ALA A 118 -12.20 6.58 -0.09
CA ALA A 118 -11.99 6.71 -1.53
C ALA A 118 -11.53 5.38 -2.17
N ALA A 119 -11.08 4.42 -1.38
CA ALA A 119 -10.64 3.11 -1.84
C ALA A 119 -11.83 2.14 -2.00
N ALA A 120 -11.63 1.08 -2.78
CA ALA A 120 -12.60 0.01 -2.91
C ALA A 120 -12.71 -0.84 -1.63
N GLY A 121 -11.64 -0.89 -0.84
CA GLY A 121 -11.60 -1.58 0.45
C GLY A 121 -10.30 -1.34 1.18
N GLN A 122 -10.24 -1.81 2.45
CA GLN A 122 -9.07 -1.71 3.30
C GLN A 122 -8.80 -3.04 4.00
N ILE A 123 -7.52 -3.41 4.08
CA ILE A 123 -7.03 -4.55 4.87
C ILE A 123 -5.99 -4.02 5.84
N SER A 124 -6.13 -4.33 7.12
CA SER A 124 -5.28 -3.80 8.18
C SER A 124 -4.96 -4.87 9.22
N GLY A 125 -3.69 -4.95 9.65
CA GLY A 125 -3.30 -5.74 10.81
C GLY A 125 -2.90 -7.19 10.56
N LEU A 126 -2.76 -7.61 9.32
CA LEU A 126 -2.46 -9.00 8.96
C LEU A 126 -1.01 -9.22 8.46
N GLY A 127 -0.14 -8.23 8.67
CA GLY A 127 1.25 -8.31 8.22
C GLY A 127 1.36 -8.54 6.71
N LEU A 128 2.32 -9.38 6.30
CA LEU A 128 2.50 -9.77 4.90
C LEU A 128 1.22 -10.35 4.29
N THR A 129 0.48 -11.15 5.04
CA THR A 129 -0.76 -11.78 4.55
C THR A 129 -1.75 -10.73 4.04
N GLY A 130 -1.82 -9.56 4.66
CA GLY A 130 -2.67 -8.46 4.21
C GLY A 130 -2.37 -8.02 2.79
N TYR A 131 -1.09 -7.94 2.44
CA TYR A 131 -0.66 -7.63 1.07
C TYR A 131 -1.06 -8.74 0.08
N LEU A 132 -0.88 -10.00 0.47
CA LEU A 132 -1.19 -11.13 -0.41
C LEU A 132 -2.70 -11.27 -0.67
N LEU A 133 -3.52 -10.92 0.31
CA LEU A 133 -4.98 -10.92 0.18
C LEU A 133 -5.49 -9.84 -0.77
#